data_d72d62b6f77b04177ca1a6a01c17ab54
#
_entry.id   d72d62b6f77b04177ca1a6a01c17ab54
#
_cell.length_a   1.000
_cell.length_b   1.000
_cell.length_c   1.000
_cell.angle_alpha   90.00
_cell.angle_beta   90.00
_cell.angle_gamma   90.00
#
_symmetry.space_group_name_H-M   'P 1'
#
loop_
_entity.id
_entity.type
_entity.pdbx_description
1 polymer ?
#
loop_
_entity_poly.entity_id
_entity_poly.type
_entity_poly.pdbx_seq_one_letter_code
_entity_poly.pdbx_strand_id
1 'polypeptide(L)'
;MLVKDYINTLGFGVLSNLGSVVDEDTLKVKEPAIPRIIHFINEGLIKLYSEFPLKIDSLFLQVHESRTNYPITSEHQMTEQEYVSGCHYYDKYIWKGFEETFQDDLLSIETVFSHTGNEIPLNAMNNRWSAFTPMYNVLELPANFPAGMVSVLYRARHKKVIYEENTNIELPDVLFDALANYIAYKLYTNLNTEVSVQNANKYLTEYNNLIESVKTNGIVNPDYNPDFNKFYERGWC
;
A
#
# COMPACT_ATOMS: atom_id res chain seq x y z
N MET A 1 2.38 -9.25 -13.06
CA MET A 1 3.61 -9.86 -13.66
C MET A 1 4.21 -10.85 -12.67
N LEU A 2 4.65 -12.04 -13.11
CA LEU A 2 5.34 -12.99 -12.23
C LEU A 2 6.69 -12.44 -11.76
N VAL A 3 7.04 -12.68 -10.51
CA VAL A 3 8.31 -12.21 -9.91
C VAL A 3 9.53 -12.72 -10.68
N LYS A 4 9.51 -13.99 -11.10
CA LYS A 4 10.60 -14.58 -11.91
C LYS A 4 10.80 -13.88 -13.25
N ASP A 5 9.69 -13.55 -13.94
CA ASP A 5 9.74 -12.86 -15.22
C ASP A 5 10.24 -11.44 -15.05
N TYR A 6 9.80 -10.76 -13.98
CA TYR A 6 10.29 -9.42 -13.69
C TYR A 6 11.78 -9.40 -13.37
N ILE A 7 12.29 -10.35 -12.60
CA ILE A 7 13.73 -10.47 -12.30
C ILE A 7 14.54 -10.71 -13.60
N ASN A 8 14.02 -11.55 -14.51
CA ASN A 8 14.67 -11.73 -15.81
C ASN A 8 14.68 -10.43 -16.62
N THR A 9 13.57 -9.70 -16.65
CA THR A 9 13.49 -8.39 -17.33
C THR A 9 14.49 -7.39 -16.76
N LEU A 10 14.70 -7.37 -15.44
CA LEU A 10 15.73 -6.53 -14.82
C LEU A 10 17.15 -6.90 -15.29
N GLY A 11 17.46 -8.19 -15.45
CA GLY A 11 18.74 -8.68 -15.93
C GLY A 11 19.01 -8.26 -17.38
N PHE A 12 18.04 -8.35 -18.26
CA PHE A 12 18.13 -7.87 -19.66
C PHE A 12 18.14 -6.34 -19.78
N GLY A 13 17.55 -5.63 -18.81
CA GLY A 13 17.38 -4.18 -18.82
C GLY A 13 18.41 -3.43 -17.98
N VAL A 14 17.91 -2.77 -16.93
CA VAL A 14 18.66 -1.81 -16.10
C VAL A 14 19.87 -2.41 -15.36
N LEU A 15 19.90 -3.72 -15.15
CA LEU A 15 20.97 -4.41 -14.43
C LEU A 15 22.01 -5.07 -15.36
N SER A 16 21.83 -5.04 -16.69
CA SER A 16 22.70 -5.75 -17.65
C SER A 16 24.20 -5.43 -17.50
N ASN A 17 24.55 -4.22 -17.09
CA ASN A 17 25.93 -3.77 -16.90
C ASN A 17 26.49 -4.06 -15.49
N LEU A 18 25.73 -4.75 -14.63
CA LEU A 18 26.15 -5.10 -13.27
C LEU A 18 26.68 -6.54 -13.21
N GLY A 19 27.92 -6.78 -13.66
CA GLY A 19 28.56 -8.10 -13.64
C GLY A 19 28.61 -8.79 -12.27
N SER A 20 28.47 -8.03 -11.17
CA SER A 20 28.32 -8.60 -9.82
C SER A 20 26.93 -9.20 -9.56
N VAL A 21 25.91 -8.80 -10.31
CA VAL A 21 24.51 -9.20 -10.13
C VAL A 21 24.03 -10.08 -11.29
N VAL A 22 24.48 -9.77 -12.50
CA VAL A 22 24.06 -10.41 -13.75
C VAL A 22 25.23 -11.17 -14.35
N ASP A 23 24.94 -12.30 -14.95
CA ASP A 23 25.88 -13.08 -15.72
C ASP A 23 26.04 -12.45 -17.12
N GLU A 24 27.30 -12.18 -17.53
CA GLU A 24 27.60 -11.43 -18.75
C GLU A 24 27.20 -12.18 -20.03
N ASP A 25 27.26 -13.52 -20.01
CA ASP A 25 26.98 -14.34 -21.19
C ASP A 25 25.46 -14.58 -21.37
N THR A 26 24.76 -14.79 -20.26
CA THR A 26 23.34 -15.18 -20.28
C THR A 26 22.37 -14.05 -19.98
N LEU A 27 22.89 -12.92 -19.48
CA LEU A 27 22.12 -11.77 -18.97
C LEU A 27 21.09 -12.15 -17.89
N LYS A 28 21.29 -13.30 -17.25
CA LYS A 28 20.42 -13.75 -16.14
C LYS A 28 20.96 -13.25 -14.81
N VAL A 29 20.04 -12.92 -13.93
CA VAL A 29 20.39 -12.57 -12.54
C VAL A 29 20.99 -13.80 -11.85
N LYS A 30 22.14 -13.62 -11.22
CA LYS A 30 22.83 -14.65 -10.43
C LYS A 30 22.03 -15.01 -9.19
N GLU A 31 21.87 -16.29 -8.88
CA GLU A 31 21.12 -16.76 -7.72
C GLU A 31 21.47 -16.05 -6.39
N PRO A 32 22.75 -15.83 -6.06
CA PRO A 32 23.11 -15.13 -4.82
C PRO A 32 22.60 -13.68 -4.73
N ALA A 33 22.28 -13.05 -5.87
CA ALA A 33 21.76 -11.68 -5.91
C ALA A 33 20.23 -11.60 -5.73
N ILE A 34 19.51 -12.70 -5.96
CA ILE A 34 18.04 -12.73 -5.94
C ILE A 34 17.46 -12.25 -4.59
N PRO A 35 17.92 -12.72 -3.40
CA PRO A 35 17.33 -12.26 -2.13
C PRO A 35 17.44 -10.76 -1.94
N ARG A 36 18.53 -10.16 -2.40
CA ARG A 36 18.75 -8.72 -2.33
C ARG A 36 17.84 -7.94 -3.29
N ILE A 37 17.63 -8.46 -4.48
CA ILE A 37 16.69 -7.87 -5.45
C ILE A 37 15.27 -7.94 -4.90
N ILE A 38 14.85 -9.07 -4.33
CA ILE A 38 13.53 -9.22 -3.70
C ILE A 38 13.35 -8.21 -2.55
N HIS A 39 14.38 -7.98 -1.76
CA HIS A 39 14.33 -6.96 -0.71
C HIS A 39 14.07 -5.56 -1.32
N PHE A 40 14.78 -5.18 -2.37
CA PHE A 40 14.58 -3.89 -3.03
C PHE A 40 13.26 -3.79 -3.81
N ILE A 41 12.74 -4.90 -4.35
CA ILE A 41 11.39 -4.96 -4.91
C ILE A 41 10.38 -4.59 -3.80
N ASN A 42 10.45 -5.23 -2.63
CA ASN A 42 9.54 -4.94 -1.53
C ASN A 42 9.65 -3.48 -1.03
N GLU A 43 10.86 -2.93 -0.90
CA GLU A 43 11.05 -1.52 -0.56
C GLU A 43 10.43 -0.58 -1.62
N GLY A 44 10.67 -0.86 -2.89
CA GLY A 44 10.14 -0.07 -4.01
C GLY A 44 8.62 -0.13 -4.07
N LEU A 45 8.03 -1.31 -3.86
CA LEU A 45 6.58 -1.47 -3.81
C LEU A 45 5.96 -0.68 -2.66
N ILE A 46 6.52 -0.74 -1.44
CA ILE A 46 6.03 0.08 -0.31
C ILE A 46 6.05 1.56 -0.71
N LYS A 47 7.12 2.04 -1.34
CA LYS A 47 7.23 3.42 -1.77
C LYS A 47 6.18 3.79 -2.81
N LEU A 48 5.97 2.96 -3.85
CA LEU A 48 4.98 3.18 -4.88
C LEU A 48 3.54 3.17 -4.33
N TYR A 49 3.23 2.23 -3.44
CA TYR A 49 1.91 2.13 -2.79
C TYR A 49 1.66 3.27 -1.79
N SER A 50 2.72 3.89 -1.25
CA SER A 50 2.60 5.10 -0.45
C SER A 50 2.36 6.35 -1.30
N GLU A 51 2.96 6.41 -2.50
CA GLU A 51 2.82 7.53 -3.43
C GLU A 51 1.49 7.51 -4.19
N PHE A 52 0.99 6.33 -4.51
CA PHE A 52 -0.22 6.13 -5.32
C PHE A 52 -1.25 5.26 -4.59
N PRO A 53 -2.56 5.54 -4.72
CA PRO A 53 -3.62 4.70 -4.15
C PRO A 53 -3.83 3.42 -4.98
N LEU A 54 -2.81 2.56 -5.05
CA LEU A 54 -2.83 1.36 -5.89
C LEU A 54 -3.74 0.26 -5.34
N LYS A 55 -3.94 0.25 -4.03
CA LYS A 55 -4.83 -0.71 -3.36
C LYS A 55 -5.58 0.00 -2.23
N ILE A 56 -6.89 0.08 -2.39
CA ILE A 56 -7.83 0.49 -1.34
C ILE A 56 -8.49 -0.76 -0.81
N ASP A 57 -8.53 -0.90 0.48
CA ASP A 57 -9.14 -2.02 1.18
C ASP A 57 -10.01 -1.51 2.32
N SER A 58 -10.87 -2.36 2.89
CA SER A 58 -11.79 -1.96 3.92
C SER A 58 -11.78 -2.93 5.10
N LEU A 59 -12.08 -2.39 6.27
CA LEU A 59 -12.36 -3.16 7.47
C LEU A 59 -13.49 -2.49 8.26
N PHE A 60 -14.08 -3.23 9.17
CA PHE A 60 -15.09 -2.73 10.07
C PHE A 60 -14.55 -2.65 11.50
N LEU A 61 -14.90 -1.58 12.20
CA LEU A 61 -14.61 -1.41 13.61
C LEU A 61 -15.91 -1.46 14.42
N GLN A 62 -15.95 -2.32 15.43
CA GLN A 62 -16.99 -2.31 16.43
C GLN A 62 -16.70 -1.19 17.44
N VAL A 63 -17.54 -0.15 17.43
CA VAL A 63 -17.39 0.98 18.34
C VAL A 63 -18.03 0.67 19.69
N HIS A 64 -17.30 0.94 20.77
CA HIS A 64 -17.76 0.83 22.15
C HIS A 64 -17.89 2.22 22.78
N GLU A 65 -18.96 2.46 23.52
CA GLU A 65 -19.27 3.77 24.14
C GLU A 65 -18.16 4.33 25.04
N SER A 66 -17.39 3.47 25.66
CA SER A 66 -16.30 3.86 26.59
C SER A 66 -14.93 4.00 25.94
N ARG A 67 -14.83 3.75 24.63
CA ARG A 67 -13.56 3.75 23.91
C ARG A 67 -13.56 4.81 22.82
N THR A 68 -12.55 5.66 22.82
CA THR A 68 -12.36 6.68 21.77
C THR A 68 -11.22 6.34 20.83
N ASN A 69 -10.25 5.53 21.27
CA ASN A 69 -9.01 5.29 20.55
C ASN A 69 -8.95 3.83 20.06
N TYR A 70 -8.81 3.64 18.75
CA TYR A 70 -8.86 2.35 18.07
C TYR A 70 -7.57 2.12 17.26
N PRO A 71 -6.53 1.51 17.88
CA PRO A 71 -5.39 1.01 17.11
C PRO A 71 -5.82 -0.07 16.12
N ILE A 72 -5.46 0.12 14.85
CA ILE A 72 -5.81 -0.82 13.78
C ILE A 72 -4.61 -1.75 13.59
N THR A 73 -4.66 -2.88 14.30
CA THR A 73 -3.66 -3.94 14.25
C THR A 73 -4.34 -5.31 14.27
N SER A 74 -3.69 -6.31 13.72
CA SER A 74 -4.21 -7.69 13.67
C SER A 74 -4.49 -8.29 15.05
N GLU A 75 -3.83 -7.78 16.10
CA GLU A 75 -4.06 -8.18 17.49
C GLU A 75 -5.51 -7.91 17.94
N HIS A 76 -6.17 -6.92 17.36
CA HIS A 76 -7.53 -6.53 17.70
C HIS A 76 -8.60 -7.13 16.78
N GLN A 77 -8.20 -8.04 15.89
CA GLN A 77 -9.14 -8.71 15.00
C GLN A 77 -10.00 -9.73 15.75
N MET A 78 -11.31 -9.67 15.50
CA MET A 78 -12.27 -10.68 15.93
C MET A 78 -12.14 -11.94 15.08
N THR A 79 -12.32 -13.09 15.70
CA THR A 79 -12.54 -14.36 15.00
C THR A 79 -14.00 -14.42 14.50
N GLU A 80 -14.26 -15.30 13.54
CA GLU A 80 -15.61 -15.56 13.04
C GLU A 80 -16.58 -15.96 14.17
N GLN A 81 -16.14 -16.79 15.09
CA GLN A 81 -16.95 -17.22 16.24
C GLN A 81 -17.30 -16.07 17.18
N GLU A 82 -16.36 -15.17 17.45
CA GLU A 82 -16.59 -13.97 18.28
C GLU A 82 -17.57 -13.03 17.59
N TYR A 83 -17.43 -12.81 16.28
CA TYR A 83 -18.35 -11.97 15.51
C TYR A 83 -19.79 -12.53 15.49
N VAL A 84 -19.96 -13.82 15.18
CA VAL A 84 -21.27 -14.47 15.08
C VAL A 84 -21.95 -14.60 16.45
N SER A 85 -21.18 -14.87 17.51
CA SER A 85 -21.74 -14.98 18.88
C SER A 85 -22.20 -13.65 19.47
N GLY A 86 -21.81 -12.52 18.86
CA GLY A 86 -22.08 -11.19 19.43
C GLY A 86 -21.34 -10.92 20.75
N CYS A 87 -20.43 -11.81 21.15
CA CYS A 87 -19.55 -11.61 22.29
C CYS A 87 -18.42 -10.67 21.92
N HIS A 88 -18.68 -9.37 21.94
CA HIS A 88 -17.69 -8.35 21.62
C HIS A 88 -16.80 -8.13 22.84
N TYR A 89 -15.60 -8.71 22.80
CA TYR A 89 -14.56 -8.40 23.77
C TYR A 89 -14.07 -6.97 23.57
N TYR A 90 -13.86 -6.24 24.65
CA TYR A 90 -13.39 -4.85 24.60
C TYR A 90 -12.11 -4.67 23.78
N ASP A 91 -11.23 -5.69 23.75
CA ASP A 91 -9.94 -5.67 23.04
C ASP A 91 -10.02 -6.22 21.61
N LYS A 92 -11.16 -6.79 21.20
CA LYS A 92 -11.39 -7.36 19.87
C LYS A 92 -12.52 -6.61 19.20
N TYR A 93 -12.19 -5.74 18.23
CA TYR A 93 -13.14 -4.82 17.62
C TYR A 93 -12.95 -4.65 16.10
N ILE A 94 -11.96 -5.32 15.50
CA ILE A 94 -11.72 -5.28 14.05
C ILE A 94 -12.38 -6.49 13.40
N TRP A 95 -13.18 -6.24 12.38
CA TRP A 95 -13.77 -7.26 11.52
C TRP A 95 -13.42 -7.01 10.06
N LYS A 96 -12.84 -7.98 9.38
CA LYS A 96 -12.45 -7.85 7.96
C LYS A 96 -13.32 -8.69 7.01
N GLY A 97 -14.02 -9.70 7.50
CA GLY A 97 -14.83 -10.63 6.72
C GLY A 97 -14.70 -12.06 7.21
N PHE A 98 -15.50 -12.96 6.66
CA PHE A 98 -15.54 -14.36 7.12
C PHE A 98 -14.30 -15.17 6.73
N GLU A 99 -13.65 -14.87 5.61
CA GLU A 99 -12.51 -15.62 5.10
C GLU A 99 -11.20 -14.79 5.08
N GLU A 100 -11.26 -13.55 5.54
CA GLU A 100 -10.14 -12.63 5.46
C GLU A 100 -9.58 -12.29 6.82
N THR A 101 -8.25 -12.28 6.90
CA THR A 101 -7.52 -11.81 8.07
C THR A 101 -6.82 -10.49 7.76
N PHE A 102 -6.88 -9.55 8.68
CA PHE A 102 -6.13 -8.31 8.58
C PHE A 102 -4.62 -8.61 8.71
N GLN A 103 -3.85 -8.15 7.73
CA GLN A 103 -2.43 -8.48 7.58
C GLN A 103 -1.50 -7.36 8.04
N ASP A 104 -1.99 -6.40 8.83
CA ASP A 104 -1.25 -5.18 9.22
C ASP A 104 -0.70 -4.44 8.00
N ASP A 105 -1.45 -4.45 6.90
CA ASP A 105 -1.05 -3.89 5.61
C ASP A 105 -1.50 -2.44 5.41
N LEU A 106 -2.03 -1.79 6.44
CA LEU A 106 -2.49 -0.42 6.42
C LEU A 106 -1.33 0.56 6.25
N LEU A 107 -1.44 1.48 5.28
CA LEU A 107 -0.55 2.61 5.05
C LEU A 107 -1.14 3.92 5.57
N SER A 108 -2.41 4.18 5.24
CA SER A 108 -3.15 5.37 5.68
C SER A 108 -4.65 5.10 5.70
N ILE A 109 -5.35 5.74 6.63
CA ILE A 109 -6.81 5.76 6.65
C ILE A 109 -7.26 6.84 5.67
N GLU A 110 -8.10 6.47 4.69
CA GLU A 110 -8.57 7.39 3.64
C GLU A 110 -9.95 7.95 3.95
N THR A 111 -10.90 7.08 4.32
CA THR A 111 -12.28 7.47 4.58
C THR A 111 -12.90 6.59 5.66
N VAL A 112 -13.78 7.14 6.44
CA VAL A 112 -14.52 6.43 7.48
C VAL A 112 -16.02 6.65 7.27
N PHE A 113 -16.82 5.59 7.32
CA PHE A 113 -18.26 5.64 7.20
C PHE A 113 -18.94 5.13 8.46
N SER A 114 -20.00 5.83 8.88
CA SER A 114 -20.85 5.38 9.96
C SER A 114 -21.68 4.14 9.57
N HIS A 115 -22.32 3.49 10.53
CA HIS A 115 -23.23 2.37 10.30
C HIS A 115 -24.42 2.72 9.37
N THR A 116 -24.72 3.99 9.18
CA THR A 116 -25.76 4.48 8.26
C THR A 116 -25.24 4.78 6.86
N GLY A 117 -23.93 4.56 6.60
CA GLY A 117 -23.29 4.85 5.31
C GLY A 117 -22.89 6.32 5.12
N ASN A 118 -23.11 7.18 6.13
CA ASN A 118 -22.66 8.56 6.05
C ASN A 118 -21.15 8.66 6.31
N GLU A 119 -20.46 9.45 5.50
CA GLU A 119 -19.05 9.74 5.70
C GLU A 119 -18.83 10.53 6.99
N ILE A 120 -17.82 10.12 7.75
CA ILE A 120 -17.36 10.79 8.96
C ILE A 120 -16.16 11.65 8.56
N PRO A 121 -16.22 12.99 8.73
CA PRO A 121 -15.09 13.84 8.42
C PRO A 121 -13.82 13.41 9.16
N LEU A 122 -12.69 13.37 8.47
CA LEU A 122 -11.38 13.06 9.05
C LEU A 122 -10.58 14.33 9.30
N ASN A 123 -9.98 14.42 10.48
CA ASN A 123 -9.04 15.49 10.87
C ASN A 123 -9.60 16.94 10.73
N ALA A 124 -10.92 17.08 10.75
CA ALA A 124 -11.58 18.37 10.64
C ALA A 124 -11.75 19.03 12.03
N MET A 125 -10.80 19.90 12.41
CA MET A 125 -10.74 20.48 13.75
C MET A 125 -12.00 21.30 14.13
N ASN A 126 -12.73 21.82 13.16
CA ASN A 126 -13.93 22.61 13.39
C ASN A 126 -15.23 21.78 13.44
N ASN A 127 -15.12 20.45 13.33
CA ASN A 127 -16.25 19.56 13.34
C ASN A 127 -16.18 18.62 14.57
N ARG A 128 -17.13 18.76 15.47
CA ARG A 128 -17.21 17.97 16.71
C ARG A 128 -17.46 16.47 16.47
N TRP A 129 -17.89 16.10 15.28
CA TRP A 129 -18.13 14.71 14.86
C TRP A 129 -17.00 14.15 14.01
N SER A 130 -15.92 14.91 13.84
CA SER A 130 -14.76 14.44 13.10
C SER A 130 -14.08 13.31 13.84
N ALA A 131 -13.67 12.30 13.09
CA ALA A 131 -12.69 11.34 13.56
C ALA A 131 -11.28 11.90 13.31
N PHE A 132 -10.32 11.47 14.11
CA PHE A 132 -8.93 11.90 14.00
C PHE A 132 -8.01 10.70 13.79
N THR A 133 -6.91 10.92 13.09
CA THR A 133 -5.86 9.91 12.86
C THR A 133 -4.55 10.40 13.48
N PRO A 134 -4.38 10.33 14.81
CA PRO A 134 -3.19 10.82 15.50
C PRO A 134 -1.92 10.05 15.10
N MET A 135 -2.08 8.82 14.65
CA MET A 135 -1.04 7.98 14.04
C MET A 135 -1.59 7.29 12.79
N TYR A 136 -0.70 6.82 11.92
CA TYR A 136 -1.08 6.20 10.64
C TYR A 136 -2.07 5.03 10.78
N ASN A 137 -2.01 4.31 11.89
CA ASN A 137 -2.82 3.12 12.20
C ASN A 137 -3.73 3.30 13.42
N VAL A 138 -4.06 4.51 13.78
CA VAL A 138 -4.95 4.79 14.93
C VAL A 138 -6.09 5.67 14.49
N LEU A 139 -7.32 5.22 14.73
CA LEU A 139 -8.52 6.01 14.55
C LEU A 139 -9.04 6.45 15.93
N GLU A 140 -9.18 7.75 16.12
CA GLU A 140 -9.79 8.35 17.30
C GLU A 140 -11.18 8.88 16.95
N LEU A 141 -12.20 8.37 17.64
CA LEU A 141 -13.59 8.79 17.50
C LEU A 141 -13.99 9.73 18.64
N PRO A 142 -14.94 10.67 18.43
CA PRO A 142 -15.47 11.51 19.50
C PRO A 142 -16.00 10.70 20.68
N ALA A 143 -15.85 11.22 21.90
CA ALA A 143 -16.24 10.52 23.14
C ALA A 143 -17.73 10.10 23.20
N ASN A 144 -18.60 10.79 22.46
CA ASN A 144 -20.04 10.48 22.42
C ASN A 144 -20.42 9.87 21.06
N PHE A 145 -19.49 9.21 20.37
CA PHE A 145 -19.81 8.55 19.11
C PHE A 145 -20.73 7.35 19.37
N PRO A 146 -21.81 7.18 18.60
CA PRO A 146 -22.75 6.08 18.80
C PRO A 146 -22.06 4.71 18.69
N ALA A 147 -22.39 3.80 19.61
CA ALA A 147 -21.97 2.41 19.48
C ALA A 147 -22.53 1.79 18.19
N GLY A 148 -21.75 0.95 17.55
CA GLY A 148 -22.12 0.29 16.29
C GLY A 148 -20.91 -0.03 15.44
N MET A 149 -21.16 -0.51 14.21
CA MET A 149 -20.11 -0.80 13.24
C MET A 149 -19.76 0.44 12.43
N VAL A 150 -18.49 0.71 12.29
CA VAL A 150 -17.93 1.78 11.46
C VAL A 150 -17.08 1.13 10.37
N SER A 151 -17.28 1.52 9.12
CA SER A 151 -16.45 1.05 8.01
C SER A 151 -15.28 2.00 7.82
N VAL A 152 -14.08 1.44 7.74
CA VAL A 152 -12.84 2.18 7.52
C VAL A 152 -12.24 1.74 6.19
N LEU A 153 -12.17 2.66 5.23
CA LEU A 153 -11.42 2.48 4.00
C LEU A 153 -9.99 2.95 4.24
N TYR A 154 -9.06 2.15 3.82
CA TYR A 154 -7.66 2.45 4.03
C TYR A 154 -6.84 2.09 2.79
N ARG A 155 -5.74 2.79 2.62
CA ARG A 155 -4.72 2.46 1.64
C ARG A 155 -3.89 1.31 2.18
N ALA A 156 -3.86 0.21 1.43
CA ALA A 156 -3.12 -0.99 1.80
C ALA A 156 -1.80 -1.07 1.03
N ARG A 157 -0.77 -1.62 1.67
CA ARG A 157 0.48 -1.95 0.99
C ARG A 157 0.35 -3.20 0.14
N HIS A 158 1.27 -3.37 -0.78
CA HIS A 158 1.42 -4.61 -1.53
C HIS A 158 1.72 -5.77 -0.58
N LYS A 159 1.15 -6.94 -0.86
CA LYS A 159 1.53 -8.17 -0.17
C LYS A 159 3.03 -8.43 -0.35
N LYS A 160 3.72 -8.87 0.72
CA LYS A 160 5.15 -9.12 0.65
C LYS A 160 5.50 -10.10 -0.46
N VAL A 161 6.37 -9.66 -1.36
CA VAL A 161 6.88 -10.48 -2.46
C VAL A 161 7.93 -11.44 -1.94
N ILE A 162 7.78 -12.72 -2.32
CA ILE A 162 8.73 -13.81 -2.07
C ILE A 162 9.13 -14.44 -3.40
N TYR A 163 10.29 -15.09 -3.45
CA TYR A 163 10.77 -15.74 -4.67
C TYR A 163 10.18 -17.16 -4.80
N GLU A 164 8.93 -17.22 -5.25
CA GLU A 164 8.19 -18.44 -5.53
C GLU A 164 7.60 -18.43 -6.94
N GLU A 165 7.27 -19.62 -7.47
CA GLU A 165 6.84 -19.74 -8.88
C GLU A 165 5.57 -18.95 -9.22
N ASN A 166 4.65 -18.88 -8.27
CA ASN A 166 3.34 -18.28 -8.49
C ASN A 166 3.17 -16.88 -7.84
N THR A 167 4.26 -16.27 -7.35
CA THR A 167 4.18 -14.94 -6.76
C THR A 167 4.07 -13.88 -7.84
N ASN A 168 3.01 -13.07 -7.76
CA ASN A 168 2.75 -11.95 -8.67
C ASN A 168 3.11 -10.61 -8.01
N ILE A 169 3.62 -9.70 -8.82
CA ILE A 169 3.69 -8.27 -8.49
C ILE A 169 2.44 -7.61 -9.07
N GLU A 170 1.60 -7.09 -8.18
CA GLU A 170 0.38 -6.36 -8.53
C GLU A 170 0.72 -4.88 -8.66
N LEU A 171 1.11 -4.47 -9.87
CA LEU A 171 1.50 -3.10 -10.19
C LEU A 171 0.99 -2.75 -11.58
N PRO A 172 0.49 -1.53 -11.83
CA PRO A 172 0.19 -1.04 -13.17
C PRO A 172 1.44 -1.06 -14.04
N ASP A 173 1.28 -1.40 -15.32
CA ASP A 173 2.39 -1.57 -16.26
C ASP A 173 3.30 -0.34 -16.33
N VAL A 174 2.72 0.85 -16.26
CA VAL A 174 3.46 2.13 -16.29
C VAL A 174 4.41 2.35 -15.10
N LEU A 175 4.23 1.62 -14.01
CA LEU A 175 5.05 1.74 -12.80
C LEU A 175 6.17 0.68 -12.70
N PHE A 176 6.19 -0.34 -13.58
CA PHE A 176 7.26 -1.33 -13.57
C PHE A 176 8.62 -0.73 -13.90
N ASP A 177 8.68 0.23 -14.82
CA ASP A 177 9.94 0.93 -15.14
C ASP A 177 10.42 1.79 -13.96
N ALA A 178 9.50 2.43 -13.24
CA ALA A 178 9.83 3.16 -12.01
C ALA A 178 10.40 2.21 -10.95
N LEU A 179 9.77 1.04 -10.73
CA LEU A 179 10.29 0.03 -9.82
C LEU A 179 11.67 -0.47 -10.25
N ALA A 180 11.90 -0.70 -11.56
CA ALA A 180 13.19 -1.12 -12.10
C ALA A 180 14.29 -0.10 -11.83
N ASN A 181 14.03 1.19 -12.07
CA ASN A 181 14.95 2.27 -11.80
C ASN A 181 15.27 2.41 -10.30
N TYR A 182 14.26 2.23 -9.44
CA TYR A 182 14.48 2.21 -7.99
C TYR A 182 15.41 1.08 -7.55
N ILE A 183 15.22 -0.14 -8.08
CA ILE A 183 16.09 -1.29 -7.79
C ILE A 183 17.52 -1.05 -8.28
N ALA A 184 17.65 -0.53 -9.51
CA ALA A 184 18.97 -0.19 -10.07
C ALA A 184 19.66 0.86 -9.20
N TYR A 185 18.99 1.94 -8.83
CA TYR A 185 19.50 2.96 -7.90
C TYR A 185 20.06 2.32 -6.62
N LYS A 186 19.28 1.45 -5.95
CA LYS A 186 19.70 0.78 -4.72
C LYS A 186 20.91 -0.14 -4.91
N LEU A 187 20.98 -0.87 -6.02
CA LEU A 187 22.09 -1.76 -6.31
C LEU A 187 23.38 -0.98 -6.61
N TYR A 188 23.31 0.06 -7.43
CA TYR A 188 24.48 0.90 -7.77
C TYR A 188 25.00 1.69 -6.56
N THR A 189 24.13 2.21 -5.69
CA THR A 189 24.53 2.92 -4.47
C THR A 189 25.44 2.08 -3.57
N ASN A 190 25.26 0.76 -3.57
CA ASN A 190 26.03 -0.14 -2.71
C ASN A 190 27.44 -0.50 -3.23
N LEU A 191 27.82 -0.07 -4.44
CA LEU A 191 29.11 -0.44 -5.04
C LEU A 191 30.26 0.53 -4.68
N ASN A 192 29.95 1.71 -4.13
CA ASN A 192 30.90 2.71 -3.61
C ASN A 192 32.04 3.12 -4.59
N THR A 193 31.84 3.01 -5.91
CA THR A 193 32.73 3.54 -6.92
C THR A 193 32.17 4.84 -7.49
N GLU A 194 33.03 5.73 -7.99
CA GLU A 194 32.60 7.01 -8.57
C GLU A 194 31.60 6.81 -9.72
N VAL A 195 31.87 5.85 -10.61
CA VAL A 195 30.98 5.49 -11.72
C VAL A 195 29.65 4.94 -11.20
N SER A 196 29.65 4.13 -10.14
CA SER A 196 28.42 3.60 -9.57
C SER A 196 27.56 4.67 -8.91
N VAL A 197 28.17 5.68 -8.28
CA VAL A 197 27.45 6.82 -7.72
C VAL A 197 26.79 7.65 -8.82
N GLN A 198 27.46 7.89 -9.92
CA GLN A 198 26.88 8.59 -11.08
C GLN A 198 25.67 7.82 -11.66
N ASN A 199 25.84 6.51 -11.85
CA ASN A 199 24.73 5.65 -12.31
C ASN A 199 23.57 5.61 -11.32
N ALA A 200 23.84 5.53 -10.01
CA ALA A 200 22.81 5.59 -8.98
C ALA A 200 22.01 6.89 -9.07
N ASN A 201 22.67 8.04 -9.19
CA ASN A 201 22.01 9.33 -9.33
C ASN A 201 21.18 9.41 -10.61
N LYS A 202 21.66 8.86 -11.72
CA LYS A 202 20.91 8.77 -12.98
C LYS A 202 19.60 8.00 -12.77
N TYR A 203 19.65 6.78 -12.23
CA TYR A 203 18.46 5.96 -12.01
C TYR A 203 17.50 6.58 -10.98
N LEU A 204 18.00 7.24 -9.95
CA LEU A 204 17.14 7.98 -9.02
C LEU A 204 16.43 9.15 -9.71
N THR A 205 17.11 9.86 -10.59
CA THR A 205 16.49 10.95 -11.37
C THR A 205 15.42 10.40 -12.32
N GLU A 206 15.71 9.30 -13.03
CA GLU A 206 14.75 8.63 -13.91
C GLU A 206 13.52 8.13 -13.15
N TYR A 207 13.73 7.54 -11.96
CA TYR A 207 12.64 7.14 -11.05
C TYR A 207 11.73 8.34 -10.72
N ASN A 208 12.32 9.44 -10.25
CA ASN A 208 11.54 10.62 -9.86
C ASN A 208 10.79 11.23 -11.04
N ASN A 209 11.40 11.30 -12.21
CA ASN A 209 10.77 11.81 -13.44
C ASN A 209 9.58 10.95 -13.86
N LEU A 210 9.69 9.61 -13.74
CA LEU A 210 8.59 8.71 -14.05
C LEU A 210 7.43 8.89 -13.06
N ILE A 211 7.71 8.99 -11.76
CA ILE A 211 6.69 9.24 -10.73
C ILE A 211 5.95 10.57 -11.02
N GLU A 212 6.70 11.63 -11.30
CA GLU A 212 6.13 12.94 -11.61
C GLU A 212 5.30 12.92 -12.90
N SER A 213 5.79 12.24 -13.93
CA SER A 213 5.05 12.05 -15.18
C SER A 213 3.72 11.30 -14.97
N VAL A 214 3.73 10.22 -14.18
CA VAL A 214 2.52 9.44 -13.87
C VAL A 214 1.52 10.29 -13.09
N LYS A 215 1.97 11.10 -12.12
CA LYS A 215 1.13 12.03 -11.37
C LYS A 215 0.54 13.11 -12.27
N THR A 216 1.36 13.75 -13.10
CA THR A 216 0.94 14.85 -13.98
C THR A 216 -0.06 14.38 -15.05
N ASN A 217 0.14 13.20 -15.60
CA ASN A 217 -0.76 12.63 -16.61
C ASN A 217 -2.04 12.02 -16.03
N GLY A 218 -2.16 11.95 -14.69
CA GLY A 218 -3.34 11.41 -14.01
C GLY A 218 -3.61 9.92 -14.32
N ILE A 219 -2.58 9.16 -14.73
CA ILE A 219 -2.72 7.74 -15.12
C ILE A 219 -3.13 6.91 -13.91
N VAL A 220 -2.57 7.25 -12.74
CA VAL A 220 -2.99 6.72 -11.44
C VAL A 220 -3.44 7.92 -10.62
N ASN A 221 -4.74 8.13 -10.54
CA ASN A 221 -5.30 9.33 -9.89
C ASN A 221 -5.25 9.17 -8.37
N PRO A 222 -4.43 9.96 -7.63
CA PRO A 222 -4.40 9.95 -6.18
C PRO A 222 -5.64 10.59 -5.55
N ASP A 223 -6.37 11.40 -6.32
CA ASP A 223 -7.55 12.14 -5.86
C ASP A 223 -8.87 11.46 -6.27
N TYR A 224 -8.85 10.13 -6.45
CA TYR A 224 -10.10 9.39 -6.66
C TYR A 224 -10.99 9.55 -5.43
N ASN A 225 -11.97 10.46 -5.54
CA ASN A 225 -13.04 10.57 -4.57
C ASN A 225 -14.16 9.61 -5.01
N PRO A 226 -14.41 8.50 -4.28
CA PRO A 226 -15.49 7.57 -4.61
C PRO A 226 -16.88 8.23 -4.53
N ASP A 227 -17.00 9.36 -3.82
CA ASP A 227 -18.23 10.13 -3.72
C ASP A 227 -18.51 11.01 -4.96
N PHE A 228 -17.56 11.09 -5.90
CA PHE A 228 -17.79 11.80 -7.14
C PHE A 228 -18.73 10.99 -8.05
N ASN A 229 -20.01 10.96 -7.69
CA ASN A 229 -21.04 10.31 -8.47
C ASN A 229 -21.39 11.15 -9.72
N LYS A 230 -20.49 11.13 -10.71
CA LYS A 230 -20.70 11.81 -12.01
C LYS A 230 -22.03 11.44 -12.68
N PHE A 231 -22.60 10.29 -12.32
CA PHE A 231 -23.90 9.87 -12.82
C PHE A 231 -25.02 10.72 -12.20
N TYR A 232 -24.90 11.10 -10.93
CA TYR A 232 -25.88 11.94 -10.25
C TYR A 232 -25.86 13.38 -10.77
N GLU A 233 -24.66 13.95 -10.97
CA GLU A 233 -24.51 15.30 -11.51
C GLU A 233 -24.91 15.42 -12.98
N ARG A 234 -24.80 14.34 -13.76
CA ARG A 234 -25.16 14.31 -15.18
C ARG A 234 -26.59 13.86 -15.46
N GLY A 235 -27.40 13.63 -14.43
CA GLY A 235 -28.82 13.30 -14.58
C GLY A 235 -29.09 11.93 -15.22
N TRP A 236 -28.19 10.99 -15.12
CA TRP A 236 -28.42 9.60 -15.51
C TRP A 236 -28.97 8.86 -14.28
N CYS A 237 -30.27 8.90 -14.10
CA CYS A 237 -31.03 8.10 -13.13
C CYS A 237 -31.68 6.93 -13.83
#